data_5d87f8a84de1becf0835ca1356dcae5c
#
_entry.id   5d87f8a84de1becf0835ca1356dcae5c
#
_cell.length_a   1.000
_cell.length_b   1.000
_cell.length_c   1.000
_cell.angle_alpha   90.00
_cell.angle_beta   90.00
_cell.angle_gamma   90.00
#
_symmetry.space_group_name_H-M   'P 1'
#
loop_
_entity.id
_entity.type
_entity.pdbx_description
1 polymer ?
#
loop_
_entity_poly.entity_id
_entity_poly.type
_entity_poly.pdbx_seq_one_letter_code
_entity_poly.pdbx_strand_id
1 'polypeptide(L)'
;KDTNIEYCGKGISGVFSNRKNILNPKFIKMFFEIINFYKKCASINITKLDKETLGDFLKKENLSEYFINYHIIPMVSAIWSMHPYQAKQMPLNFFINFFKNHGLFKLKNRPQWFTVSNRSKTYVDKVISQISGEYYKNYPINKISRNKDNLKVYYGPENEYFNYDKVVIATHADDALSLIENPTKEEKKLLSNFKYKKNLAVIHSDNSFMPKNKK
;
A
#
# COMPACT_ATOMS: atom_id res chain seq x y z
N LYS A 1 20.84 7.32 -6.94
CA LYS A 1 22.28 7.01 -7.14
C LYS A 1 23.22 8.07 -6.53
N ASP A 2 22.73 9.25 -6.20
CA ASP A 2 23.57 10.42 -5.85
C ASP A 2 23.80 10.59 -4.35
N THR A 3 23.34 9.67 -3.53
CA THR A 3 23.52 9.73 -2.07
C THR A 3 24.16 8.45 -1.55
N ASN A 4 25.34 8.57 -0.94
CA ASN A 4 26.01 7.48 -0.23
C ASN A 4 25.33 7.14 1.13
N ILE A 5 24.00 7.31 1.21
CA ILE A 5 23.24 7.06 2.42
C ILE A 5 22.70 5.64 2.36
N GLU A 6 23.26 4.77 3.15
CA GLU A 6 22.77 3.41 3.34
C GLU A 6 22.55 3.17 4.83
N TYR A 7 21.34 2.73 5.20
CA TYR A 7 21.01 2.31 6.55
C TYR A 7 19.81 1.37 6.54
N CYS A 8 19.63 0.61 7.60
CA CYS A 8 18.43 -0.21 7.76
C CYS A 8 17.89 -0.12 9.20
N GLY A 9 16.62 -0.46 9.37
CA GLY A 9 15.92 -0.38 10.66
C GLY A 9 16.21 -1.52 11.64
N LYS A 10 17.24 -2.35 11.43
CA LYS A 10 17.59 -3.48 12.30
C LYS A 10 18.50 -3.01 13.45
N GLY A 11 17.95 -2.18 14.36
CA GLY A 11 18.68 -1.69 15.52
C GLY A 11 19.79 -0.67 15.18
N ILE A 12 20.59 -0.30 16.18
CA ILE A 12 21.64 0.73 16.05
C ILE A 12 22.70 0.32 15.02
N SER A 13 23.10 -0.96 15.00
CA SER A 13 24.10 -1.45 14.04
C SER A 13 23.62 -1.38 12.58
N GLY A 14 22.32 -1.52 12.34
CA GLY A 14 21.72 -1.34 11.01
C GLY A 14 21.66 0.13 10.60
N VAL A 15 21.29 1.02 11.52
CA VAL A 15 21.25 2.47 11.26
C VAL A 15 22.64 2.98 10.90
N PHE A 16 23.67 2.53 11.57
CA PHE A 16 25.07 2.91 11.34
C PHE A 16 25.87 1.86 10.53
N SER A 17 25.19 1.11 9.66
CA SER A 17 25.84 0.13 8.77
C SER A 17 26.93 0.76 7.90
N ASN A 18 26.70 1.98 7.43
CA ASN A 18 27.75 2.83 6.85
C ASN A 18 28.31 3.73 7.97
N ARG A 19 29.52 3.41 8.46
CA ARG A 19 30.19 4.18 9.55
C ARG A 19 30.37 5.66 9.22
N LYS A 20 30.48 6.04 7.95
CA LYS A 20 30.57 7.44 7.52
C LYS A 20 29.34 8.26 7.90
N ASN A 21 28.21 7.61 8.11
CA ASN A 21 26.98 8.29 8.55
C ASN A 21 27.12 8.90 9.95
N ILE A 22 28.01 8.38 10.82
CA ILE A 22 28.26 8.91 12.15
C ILE A 22 28.86 10.32 12.07
N LEU A 23 29.69 10.59 11.05
CA LEU A 23 30.34 11.88 10.82
C LEU A 23 29.43 12.87 10.03
N ASN A 24 28.25 12.45 9.64
CA ASN A 24 27.32 13.29 8.88
C ASN A 24 26.29 13.95 9.82
N PRO A 25 26.40 15.26 10.12
CA PRO A 25 25.49 15.93 11.06
C PRO A 25 24.04 15.91 10.58
N LYS A 26 23.79 15.95 9.27
CA LYS A 26 22.43 15.85 8.69
C LYS A 26 21.83 14.46 8.95
N PHE A 27 22.65 13.41 8.87
CA PHE A 27 22.21 12.04 9.17
C PHE A 27 21.90 11.87 10.67
N ILE A 28 22.75 12.40 11.54
CA ILE A 28 22.53 12.36 12.98
C ILE A 28 21.23 13.12 13.35
N LYS A 29 21.02 14.32 12.77
CA LYS A 29 19.77 15.06 12.96
C LYS A 29 18.57 14.22 12.52
N MET A 30 18.61 13.63 11.33
CA MET A 30 17.55 12.74 10.82
C MET A 30 17.27 11.58 11.78
N PHE A 31 18.30 10.97 12.36
CA PHE A 31 18.13 9.87 13.30
C PHE A 31 17.29 10.29 14.53
N PHE A 32 17.56 11.45 15.10
CA PHE A 32 16.77 11.98 16.23
C PHE A 32 15.36 12.41 15.78
N GLU A 33 15.22 12.97 14.58
CA GLU A 33 13.91 13.29 14.00
C GLU A 33 13.05 12.04 13.82
N ILE A 34 13.63 10.91 13.38
CA ILE A 34 12.92 9.62 13.29
C ILE A 34 12.35 9.21 14.66
N ILE A 35 13.17 9.25 15.69
CA ILE A 35 12.77 8.85 17.05
C ILE A 35 11.63 9.73 17.57
N ASN A 36 11.79 11.04 17.45
CA ASN A 36 10.82 12.01 17.94
C ASN A 36 9.50 11.95 17.15
N PHE A 37 9.59 11.87 15.83
CA PHE A 37 8.44 11.72 14.94
C PHE A 37 7.64 10.45 15.27
N TYR A 38 8.30 9.31 15.42
CA TYR A 38 7.64 8.05 15.76
C TYR A 38 6.95 8.11 17.13
N LYS A 39 7.61 8.65 18.16
CA LYS A 39 7.00 8.85 19.48
C LYS A 39 5.78 9.76 19.39
N LYS A 40 5.89 10.87 18.68
CA LYS A 40 4.80 11.84 18.51
C LYS A 40 3.61 11.20 17.76
N CYS A 41 3.84 10.59 16.61
CA CYS A 41 2.79 9.92 15.84
C CYS A 41 2.12 8.79 16.62
N ALA A 42 2.86 8.03 17.43
CA ALA A 42 2.29 6.99 18.28
C ALA A 42 1.31 7.53 19.33
N SER A 43 1.51 8.74 19.84
CA SER A 43 0.66 9.37 20.87
C SER A 43 -0.52 10.15 20.29
N ILE A 44 -0.56 10.45 18.99
CA ILE A 44 -1.65 11.24 18.38
C ILE A 44 -2.98 10.50 18.48
N ASN A 45 -4.01 11.20 18.93
CA ASN A 45 -5.38 10.71 18.87
C ASN A 45 -5.95 10.96 17.47
N ILE A 46 -6.19 9.86 16.71
CA ILE A 46 -6.62 9.89 15.32
C ILE A 46 -7.98 10.55 15.13
N THR A 47 -8.89 10.45 16.13
CA THR A 47 -10.24 11.00 16.03
C THR A 47 -10.27 12.54 16.04
N LYS A 48 -9.16 13.16 16.42
CA LYS A 48 -9.00 14.62 16.46
C LYS A 48 -8.25 15.18 15.24
N LEU A 49 -7.88 14.31 14.30
CA LEU A 49 -7.21 14.73 13.06
C LEU A 49 -8.26 15.07 12.02
N ASP A 50 -8.33 16.33 11.67
CA ASP A 50 -9.12 16.81 10.54
C ASP A 50 -8.48 16.43 9.20
N LYS A 51 -8.78 17.18 8.16
CA LYS A 51 -8.32 16.95 6.78
C LYS A 51 -6.82 17.23 6.55
N GLU A 52 -6.00 17.20 7.59
CA GLU A 52 -4.55 17.44 7.52
C GLU A 52 -3.87 16.33 6.70
N THR A 53 -2.98 16.72 5.80
CA THR A 53 -2.16 15.76 5.03
C THR A 53 -0.84 15.46 5.75
N LEU A 54 -0.20 14.36 5.36
CA LEU A 54 1.16 14.05 5.84
C LEU A 54 2.13 15.21 5.54
N GLY A 55 2.03 15.82 4.35
CA GLY A 55 2.87 16.95 3.96
C GLY A 55 2.69 18.18 4.84
N ASP A 56 1.44 18.51 5.20
CA ASP A 56 1.14 19.62 6.10
C ASP A 56 1.70 19.38 7.50
N PHE A 57 1.55 18.15 7.99
CA PHE A 57 2.09 17.74 9.28
C PHE A 57 3.62 17.82 9.31
N LEU A 58 4.30 17.33 8.27
CA LEU A 58 5.77 17.40 8.18
C LEU A 58 6.29 18.85 8.19
N LYS A 59 5.58 19.78 7.54
CA LYS A 59 5.90 21.21 7.58
C LYS A 59 5.65 21.82 8.97
N LYS A 60 4.49 21.57 9.55
CA LYS A 60 4.09 22.05 10.88
C LYS A 60 5.09 21.62 11.96
N GLU A 61 5.61 20.40 11.86
CA GLU A 61 6.61 19.86 12.76
C GLU A 61 8.04 20.36 12.46
N ASN A 62 8.21 21.19 11.45
CA ASN A 62 9.48 21.75 11.03
C ASN A 62 10.60 20.68 10.85
N LEU A 63 10.21 19.55 10.24
CA LEU A 63 11.12 18.43 10.01
C LEU A 63 12.07 18.73 8.85
N SER A 64 13.30 18.26 8.95
CA SER A 64 14.30 18.54 7.93
C SER A 64 13.97 17.90 6.59
N GLU A 65 14.30 18.57 5.50
CA GLU A 65 14.21 17.99 4.14
C GLU A 65 15.00 16.68 4.03
N TYR A 66 16.05 16.51 4.83
CA TYR A 66 16.83 15.28 4.86
C TYR A 66 16.01 14.11 5.43
N PHE A 67 15.28 14.32 6.54
CA PHE A 67 14.34 13.33 7.08
C PHE A 67 13.21 13.04 6.08
N ILE A 68 12.64 14.08 5.48
CA ILE A 68 11.53 13.96 4.55
C ILE A 68 11.94 13.12 3.33
N ASN A 69 13.06 13.47 2.71
CA ASN A 69 13.48 12.90 1.42
C ASN A 69 14.23 11.56 1.54
N TYR A 70 14.83 11.24 2.68
CA TYR A 70 15.63 10.02 2.85
C TYR A 70 15.04 9.02 3.85
N HIS A 71 13.95 9.37 4.54
CA HIS A 71 13.28 8.43 5.44
C HIS A 71 11.79 8.30 5.16
N ILE A 72 10.99 9.33 5.47
CA ILE A 72 9.54 9.15 5.54
C ILE A 72 8.88 9.01 4.16
N ILE A 73 9.20 9.88 3.22
CA ILE A 73 8.58 9.84 1.88
C ILE A 73 8.99 8.59 1.09
N PRO A 74 10.27 8.16 1.05
CA PRO A 74 10.63 6.89 0.40
C PRO A 74 9.94 5.68 1.02
N MET A 75 9.79 5.64 2.35
CA MET A 75 9.10 4.55 3.03
C MET A 75 7.62 4.51 2.69
N VAL A 76 6.93 5.64 2.73
CA VAL A 76 5.51 5.75 2.34
C VAL A 76 5.34 5.38 0.86
N SER A 77 6.18 5.93 -0.01
CA SER A 77 6.14 5.61 -1.44
C SER A 77 6.34 4.12 -1.72
N ALA A 78 7.24 3.46 -1.00
CA ALA A 78 7.49 2.03 -1.16
C ALA A 78 6.32 1.17 -0.65
N ILE A 79 5.70 1.53 0.48
CA ILE A 79 4.58 0.76 1.05
C ILE A 79 3.35 0.78 0.12
N TRP A 80 3.04 1.93 -0.46
CA TRP A 80 1.85 2.11 -1.30
C TRP A 80 2.13 2.21 -2.79
N SER A 81 3.38 1.96 -3.21
CA SER A 81 3.80 2.05 -4.63
C SER A 81 3.37 3.36 -5.29
N MET A 82 3.55 4.49 -4.60
CA MET A 82 3.08 5.80 -5.04
C MET A 82 4.21 6.79 -5.27
N HIS A 83 3.95 7.79 -6.11
CA HIS A 83 4.90 8.88 -6.35
C HIS A 83 5.10 9.75 -5.09
N PRO A 84 6.31 10.26 -4.79
CA PRO A 84 6.62 11.10 -3.62
C PRO A 84 5.66 12.27 -3.39
N TYR A 85 5.21 12.92 -4.45
CA TYR A 85 4.20 13.98 -4.37
C TYR A 85 2.89 13.49 -3.77
N GLN A 86 2.43 12.30 -4.17
CA GLN A 86 1.20 11.70 -3.66
C GLN A 86 1.33 11.26 -2.21
N ALA A 87 2.52 10.79 -1.81
CA ALA A 87 2.81 10.43 -0.43
C ALA A 87 2.62 11.64 0.50
N LYS A 88 3.00 12.84 0.06
CA LYS A 88 2.76 14.09 0.83
C LYS A 88 1.27 14.45 0.92
N GLN A 89 0.45 14.09 -0.07
CA GLN A 89 -0.99 14.36 -0.08
C GLN A 89 -1.82 13.31 0.69
N MET A 90 -1.18 12.29 1.23
CA MET A 90 -1.87 11.24 1.99
C MET A 90 -2.54 11.84 3.23
N PRO A 91 -3.82 11.47 3.53
CA PRO A 91 -4.46 11.88 4.78
C PRO A 91 -3.66 11.41 5.99
N LEU A 92 -3.36 12.31 6.91
CA LEU A 92 -2.53 12.03 8.08
C LEU A 92 -3.12 10.94 8.98
N ASN A 93 -4.44 10.95 9.16
CA ASN A 93 -5.15 9.94 9.95
C ASN A 93 -4.98 8.53 9.37
N PHE A 94 -5.04 8.38 8.04
CA PHE A 94 -4.81 7.11 7.35
C PHE A 94 -3.36 6.61 7.55
N PHE A 95 -2.38 7.50 7.35
CA PHE A 95 -0.98 7.21 7.58
C PHE A 95 -0.72 6.73 9.02
N ILE A 96 -1.17 7.50 10.02
CA ILE A 96 -0.95 7.17 11.44
C ILE A 96 -1.64 5.86 11.83
N ASN A 97 -2.88 5.66 11.39
CA ASN A 97 -3.63 4.43 11.69
C ASN A 97 -2.92 3.19 11.12
N PHE A 98 -2.50 3.25 9.87
CA PHE A 98 -1.76 2.16 9.25
C PHE A 98 -0.47 1.84 10.00
N PHE A 99 0.34 2.87 10.29
CA PHE A 99 1.62 2.69 11.00
C PHE A 99 1.43 2.14 12.42
N LYS A 100 0.38 2.57 13.13
CA LYS A 100 0.03 2.02 14.46
C LYS A 100 -0.36 0.55 14.36
N ASN A 101 -1.28 0.20 13.47
CA ASN A 101 -1.77 -1.17 13.30
C ASN A 101 -0.67 -2.16 12.91
N HIS A 102 0.30 -1.71 12.12
CA HIS A 102 1.44 -2.53 11.69
C HIS A 102 2.67 -2.42 12.62
N GLY A 103 2.56 -1.68 13.73
CA GLY A 103 3.66 -1.51 14.70
C GLY A 103 4.90 -0.81 14.11
N LEU A 104 4.74 -0.01 13.04
CA LEU A 104 5.86 0.63 12.34
C LEU A 104 6.48 1.78 13.14
N PHE A 105 5.75 2.38 14.09
CA PHE A 105 6.30 3.36 15.02
C PHE A 105 7.12 2.76 16.17
N LYS A 106 7.12 1.42 16.32
CA LYS A 106 7.91 0.76 17.36
C LYS A 106 9.40 0.82 17.02
N LEU A 107 10.21 1.29 17.94
CA LEU A 107 11.67 1.30 17.80
C LEU A 107 12.31 -0.02 18.27
N LYS A 108 11.62 -0.73 19.19
CA LYS A 108 12.00 -2.06 19.71
C LYS A 108 10.79 -3.00 19.58
N ASN A 109 11.05 -4.29 19.61
CA ASN A 109 10.02 -5.33 19.58
C ASN A 109 9.07 -5.15 18.38
N ARG A 110 9.62 -4.89 17.21
CA ARG A 110 8.85 -4.83 15.97
C ARG A 110 8.25 -6.19 15.63
N PRO A 111 7.03 -6.25 15.08
CA PRO A 111 6.45 -7.50 14.60
C PRO A 111 7.39 -8.20 13.61
N GLN A 112 7.54 -9.52 13.76
CA GLN A 112 8.20 -10.34 12.76
C GLN A 112 7.27 -10.47 11.55
N TRP A 113 7.77 -10.16 10.36
CA TRP A 113 7.04 -10.34 9.12
C TRP A 113 7.24 -11.75 8.58
N PHE A 114 6.14 -12.35 8.14
CA PHE A 114 6.13 -13.67 7.53
C PHE A 114 5.42 -13.60 6.18
N THR A 115 5.75 -14.52 5.31
CA THR A 115 5.03 -14.75 4.06
C THR A 115 4.71 -16.24 3.95
N VAL A 116 3.70 -16.57 3.15
CA VAL A 116 3.31 -17.96 2.92
C VAL A 116 4.42 -18.66 2.13
N SER A 117 4.86 -19.82 2.63
CA SER A 117 5.80 -20.69 1.90
C SER A 117 5.21 -21.07 0.54
N ASN A 118 6.05 -21.05 -0.50
CA ASN A 118 5.65 -21.27 -1.88
C ASN A 118 4.63 -20.25 -2.44
N ARG A 119 4.60 -19.03 -1.87
CA ARG A 119 3.79 -17.88 -2.30
C ARG A 119 2.29 -18.04 -2.07
N SER A 120 1.55 -17.01 -2.46
CA SER A 120 0.09 -16.93 -2.26
C SER A 120 -0.70 -18.04 -3.00
N LYS A 121 -0.14 -18.59 -4.07
CA LYS A 121 -0.75 -19.69 -4.82
C LYS A 121 -1.14 -20.86 -3.91
N THR A 122 -0.31 -21.19 -2.90
CA THR A 122 -0.54 -22.31 -1.99
C THR A 122 -1.89 -22.21 -1.25
N TYR A 123 -2.22 -21.04 -0.68
CA TYR A 123 -3.50 -20.90 0.02
C TYR A 123 -4.66 -20.74 -0.95
N VAL A 124 -4.44 -20.11 -2.13
CA VAL A 124 -5.47 -19.99 -3.16
C VAL A 124 -5.89 -21.36 -3.67
N ASP A 125 -4.92 -22.22 -4.02
CA ASP A 125 -5.20 -23.58 -4.48
C ASP A 125 -5.95 -24.39 -3.40
N LYS A 126 -5.57 -24.22 -2.12
CA LYS A 126 -6.27 -24.88 -1.02
C LYS A 126 -7.68 -24.39 -0.82
N VAL A 127 -7.93 -23.09 -0.93
CA VAL A 127 -9.30 -22.52 -0.87
C VAL A 127 -10.13 -23.04 -2.02
N ILE A 128 -9.60 -23.02 -3.25
CA ILE A 128 -10.31 -23.51 -4.44
C ILE A 128 -10.68 -24.98 -4.28
N SER A 129 -9.79 -25.82 -3.74
CA SER A 129 -10.07 -27.26 -3.52
C SER A 129 -11.18 -27.52 -2.49
N GLN A 130 -11.59 -26.52 -1.71
CA GLN A 130 -12.66 -26.61 -0.71
C GLN A 130 -13.99 -26.01 -1.19
N ILE A 131 -14.02 -25.37 -2.36
CA ILE A 131 -15.23 -24.85 -2.95
C ILE A 131 -16.07 -26.01 -3.45
N SER A 132 -17.31 -26.11 -2.99
CA SER A 132 -18.27 -27.13 -3.43
C SER A 132 -18.99 -26.79 -4.75
N GLY A 133 -18.87 -25.54 -5.21
CA GLY A 133 -19.47 -25.06 -6.46
C GLY A 133 -18.53 -25.18 -7.66
N GLU A 134 -19.02 -24.78 -8.80
CA GLU A 134 -18.25 -24.74 -10.05
C GLU A 134 -17.23 -23.60 -10.02
N TYR A 135 -16.05 -23.85 -10.58
CA TYR A 135 -14.95 -22.90 -10.67
C TYR A 135 -14.49 -22.74 -12.12
N TYR A 136 -14.72 -21.57 -12.68
CA TYR A 136 -14.35 -21.26 -14.06
C TYR A 136 -13.10 -20.36 -14.09
N LYS A 137 -12.06 -20.84 -14.78
CA LYS A 137 -10.83 -20.10 -15.06
C LYS A 137 -10.85 -19.55 -16.48
N ASN A 138 -10.22 -18.38 -16.68
CA ASN A 138 -10.11 -17.75 -17.98
C ASN A 138 -11.49 -17.45 -18.62
N TYR A 139 -12.46 -17.15 -17.79
CA TYR A 139 -13.80 -16.75 -18.19
C TYR A 139 -13.92 -15.23 -18.04
N PRO A 140 -13.68 -14.45 -19.10
CA PRO A 140 -13.80 -13.00 -19.02
C PRO A 140 -15.25 -12.60 -18.83
N ILE A 141 -15.55 -11.96 -17.71
CA ILE A 141 -16.86 -11.38 -17.47
C ILE A 141 -16.92 -10.02 -18.14
N ASN A 142 -17.95 -9.81 -18.96
CA ASN A 142 -18.10 -8.62 -19.77
C ASN A 142 -19.08 -7.62 -19.15
N LYS A 143 -20.15 -8.13 -18.51
CA LYS A 143 -21.24 -7.30 -18.03
C LYS A 143 -22.05 -8.03 -16.96
N ILE A 144 -22.62 -7.27 -16.04
CA ILE A 144 -23.59 -7.74 -15.05
C ILE A 144 -24.84 -6.88 -15.16
N SER A 145 -25.97 -7.50 -15.50
CA SER A 145 -27.27 -6.81 -15.55
C SER A 145 -28.17 -7.25 -14.40
N ARG A 146 -28.99 -6.32 -13.92
CA ARG A 146 -29.96 -6.54 -12.84
C ARG A 146 -31.37 -6.38 -13.38
N ASN A 147 -32.13 -7.45 -13.29
CA ASN A 147 -33.59 -7.43 -13.52
C ASN A 147 -34.30 -7.57 -12.17
N LYS A 148 -35.61 -7.38 -12.14
CA LYS A 148 -36.39 -7.47 -10.90
C LYS A 148 -36.22 -8.80 -10.16
N ASP A 149 -36.06 -9.90 -10.88
CA ASP A 149 -36.12 -11.26 -10.33
C ASP A 149 -34.78 -12.03 -10.42
N ASN A 150 -33.81 -11.55 -11.20
CA ASN A 150 -32.50 -12.23 -11.34
C ASN A 150 -31.36 -11.30 -11.76
N LEU A 151 -30.16 -11.81 -11.61
CA LEU A 151 -28.92 -11.19 -12.05
C LEU A 151 -28.35 -12.00 -13.22
N LYS A 152 -28.03 -11.33 -14.32
CA LYS A 152 -27.36 -11.95 -15.47
C LYS A 152 -25.90 -11.57 -15.48
N VAL A 153 -25.03 -12.56 -15.51
CA VAL A 153 -23.57 -12.39 -15.63
C VAL A 153 -23.17 -12.83 -17.03
N TYR A 154 -22.75 -11.87 -17.85
CA TYR A 154 -22.37 -12.09 -19.25
C TYR A 154 -20.88 -12.38 -19.34
N TYR A 155 -20.51 -13.36 -20.17
CA TYR A 155 -19.15 -13.80 -20.37
C TYR A 155 -18.87 -14.14 -21.84
N GLY A 156 -17.58 -14.26 -22.16
CA GLY A 156 -17.11 -14.68 -23.47
C GLY A 156 -17.39 -13.69 -24.62
N PRO A 157 -16.95 -13.99 -25.83
CA PRO A 157 -17.05 -13.09 -26.97
C PRO A 157 -18.49 -12.94 -27.50
N GLU A 158 -19.34 -13.94 -27.32
CA GLU A 158 -20.71 -13.98 -27.81
C GLU A 158 -21.74 -13.45 -26.81
N ASN A 159 -21.28 -12.92 -25.65
CA ASN A 159 -22.16 -12.44 -24.58
C ASN A 159 -23.16 -13.48 -24.08
N GLU A 160 -22.76 -14.72 -23.97
CA GLU A 160 -23.51 -15.74 -23.25
C GLU A 160 -23.71 -15.30 -21.80
N TYR A 161 -24.69 -15.86 -21.10
CA TYR A 161 -24.92 -15.46 -19.71
C TYR A 161 -25.40 -16.60 -18.82
N PHE A 162 -25.05 -16.50 -17.54
CA PHE A 162 -25.66 -17.27 -16.46
C PHE A 162 -26.62 -16.41 -15.65
N ASN A 163 -27.65 -17.02 -15.10
CA ASN A 163 -28.55 -16.40 -14.15
C ASN A 163 -28.13 -16.73 -12.72
N TYR A 164 -28.19 -15.75 -11.85
CA TYR A 164 -27.87 -15.91 -10.43
C TYR A 164 -28.83 -15.11 -9.56
N ASP A 165 -29.09 -15.61 -8.33
CA ASP A 165 -29.86 -14.87 -7.33
C ASP A 165 -29.03 -13.76 -6.69
N LYS A 166 -27.72 -14.00 -6.54
CA LYS A 166 -26.77 -13.04 -5.92
C LYS A 166 -25.42 -13.10 -6.63
N VAL A 167 -24.77 -11.95 -6.71
CA VAL A 167 -23.42 -11.82 -7.29
C VAL A 167 -22.54 -11.01 -6.33
N VAL A 168 -21.33 -11.49 -6.07
CA VAL A 168 -20.29 -10.77 -5.37
C VAL A 168 -19.21 -10.39 -6.38
N ILE A 169 -18.97 -9.09 -6.58
CA ILE A 169 -17.94 -8.58 -7.47
C ILE A 169 -16.68 -8.33 -6.63
N ALA A 170 -15.64 -9.13 -6.81
CA ALA A 170 -14.38 -9.06 -6.06
C ALA A 170 -13.22 -8.60 -6.95
N THR A 171 -13.47 -7.62 -7.84
CA THR A 171 -12.47 -6.96 -8.67
C THR A 171 -12.05 -5.61 -8.10
N HIS A 172 -11.19 -4.86 -8.79
CA HIS A 172 -10.97 -3.45 -8.48
C HIS A 172 -12.29 -2.67 -8.63
N ALA A 173 -12.41 -1.55 -7.92
CA ALA A 173 -13.66 -0.78 -7.90
C ALA A 173 -14.00 -0.13 -9.26
N ASP A 174 -13.01 0.28 -10.03
CA ASP A 174 -13.16 0.79 -11.40
C ASP A 174 -13.62 -0.32 -12.36
N ASP A 175 -13.03 -1.52 -12.26
CA ASP A 175 -13.48 -2.70 -13.01
C ASP A 175 -14.90 -3.08 -12.61
N ALA A 176 -15.20 -3.13 -11.30
CA ALA A 176 -16.54 -3.40 -10.80
C ALA A 176 -17.57 -2.42 -11.38
N LEU A 177 -17.24 -1.12 -11.39
CA LEU A 177 -18.12 -0.10 -11.96
C LEU A 177 -18.34 -0.29 -13.47
N SER A 178 -17.30 -0.71 -14.20
CA SER A 178 -17.40 -0.97 -15.64
C SER A 178 -18.28 -2.20 -15.99
N LEU A 179 -18.30 -3.20 -15.10
CA LEU A 179 -19.10 -4.42 -15.28
C LEU A 179 -20.60 -4.21 -15.04
N ILE A 180 -20.98 -3.28 -14.17
CA ILE A 180 -22.38 -3.03 -13.84
C ILE A 180 -23.07 -2.27 -14.98
N GLU A 181 -24.04 -2.89 -15.67
CA GLU A 181 -24.73 -2.32 -16.83
C GLU A 181 -25.44 -0.99 -16.53
N ASN A 182 -26.17 -0.90 -15.42
CA ASN A 182 -26.89 0.31 -15.00
C ASN A 182 -26.57 0.61 -13.52
N PRO A 183 -25.36 1.16 -13.23
CA PRO A 183 -25.00 1.47 -11.86
C PRO A 183 -25.85 2.62 -11.33
N THR A 184 -26.31 2.50 -10.09
CA THR A 184 -27.01 3.58 -9.39
C THR A 184 -26.12 4.82 -9.21
N LYS A 185 -26.74 5.95 -8.89
CA LYS A 185 -25.99 7.19 -8.56
C LYS A 185 -25.04 6.98 -7.40
N GLU A 186 -25.43 6.19 -6.42
CA GLU A 186 -24.63 5.88 -5.24
C GLU A 186 -23.44 4.96 -5.58
N GLU A 187 -23.66 3.89 -6.34
CA GLU A 187 -22.59 3.01 -6.82
C GLU A 187 -21.55 3.78 -7.64
N LYS A 188 -22.01 4.63 -8.58
CA LYS A 188 -21.12 5.51 -9.34
C LYS A 188 -20.30 6.42 -8.40
N LYS A 189 -20.97 7.07 -7.45
CA LYS A 189 -20.30 7.97 -6.49
C LYS A 189 -19.28 7.25 -5.64
N LEU A 190 -19.61 6.08 -5.10
CA LEU A 190 -18.72 5.33 -4.19
C LEU A 190 -17.56 4.68 -4.94
N LEU A 191 -17.85 3.90 -5.99
CA LEU A 191 -16.82 3.15 -6.71
C LEU A 191 -15.84 4.06 -7.47
N SER A 192 -16.31 5.19 -8.03
CA SER A 192 -15.44 6.15 -8.71
C SER A 192 -14.45 6.90 -7.80
N ASN A 193 -14.61 6.83 -6.48
CA ASN A 193 -13.67 7.44 -5.55
C ASN A 193 -12.37 6.65 -5.42
N PHE A 194 -12.36 5.37 -5.77
CA PHE A 194 -11.14 4.56 -5.80
C PHE A 194 -10.36 4.85 -7.08
N LYS A 195 -9.24 5.57 -6.95
CA LYS A 195 -8.41 5.98 -8.08
C LYS A 195 -7.23 5.03 -8.23
N TYR A 196 -7.26 4.19 -9.26
CA TYR A 196 -6.15 3.31 -9.61
C TYR A 196 -5.16 4.00 -10.56
N LYS A 197 -3.90 3.68 -10.44
CA LYS A 197 -2.83 4.18 -11.30
C LYS A 197 -1.94 3.05 -11.76
N LYS A 198 -1.51 3.14 -13.02
CA LYS A 198 -0.53 2.19 -13.56
C LYS A 198 0.83 2.46 -12.96
N ASN A 199 1.49 1.42 -12.45
CA ASN A 199 2.86 1.45 -11.99
C ASN A 199 3.72 0.55 -12.89
N LEU A 200 4.89 1.04 -13.27
CA LEU A 200 5.88 0.23 -13.96
C LEU A 200 6.72 -0.51 -12.92
N ALA A 201 6.63 -1.83 -12.90
CA ALA A 201 7.50 -2.69 -12.13
C ALA A 201 8.49 -3.40 -13.07
N VAL A 202 9.78 -3.29 -12.77
CA VAL A 202 10.86 -3.90 -13.56
C VAL A 202 11.58 -4.92 -12.71
N ILE A 203 11.61 -6.18 -13.17
CA ILE A 203 12.43 -7.23 -12.57
C ILE A 203 13.77 -7.21 -13.31
N HIS A 204 14.88 -7.08 -12.58
CA HIS A 204 16.21 -7.03 -13.15
C HIS A 204 17.24 -7.79 -12.30
N SER A 205 18.37 -8.14 -12.89
CA SER A 205 19.52 -8.78 -12.22
C SER A 205 20.69 -7.83 -11.99
N ASP A 206 20.53 -6.54 -12.26
CA ASP A 206 21.59 -5.54 -12.08
C ASP A 206 21.87 -5.28 -10.59
N ASN A 207 23.00 -5.77 -10.12
CA ASN A 207 23.46 -5.60 -8.74
C ASN A 207 23.84 -4.17 -8.38
N SER A 208 24.00 -3.26 -9.34
CA SER A 208 24.37 -1.85 -9.08
C SER A 208 23.28 -1.09 -8.31
N PHE A 209 22.04 -1.58 -8.32
CA PHE A 209 20.92 -1.02 -7.55
C PHE A 209 20.87 -1.53 -6.10
N MET A 210 21.61 -2.59 -5.79
CA MET A 210 21.60 -3.17 -4.45
C MET A 210 22.51 -2.35 -3.50
N PRO A 211 22.18 -2.32 -2.18
CA PRO A 211 23.05 -1.73 -1.18
C PRO A 211 24.44 -2.39 -1.20
N LYS A 212 25.48 -1.58 -1.02
CA LYS A 212 26.86 -2.09 -0.96
C LYS A 212 27.13 -2.84 0.34
N ASN A 213 26.50 -2.40 1.45
CA ASN A 213 26.64 -3.02 2.76
C ASN A 213 25.53 -4.07 2.95
N LYS A 214 25.90 -5.35 2.87
CA LYS A 214 25.00 -6.46 3.22
C LYS A 214 24.97 -6.60 4.75
N LYS A 215 23.84 -6.27 5.38
CA LYS A 215 23.56 -6.58 6.79
C LYS A 215 22.13 -7.04 6.99
#